data_70850ef1fb195f632ef23db8ade3323d
#
_entry.id   70850ef1fb195f632ef23db8ade3323d
#
_cell.length_a   1.000
_cell.length_b   1.000
_cell.length_c   1.000
_cell.angle_alpha   90.00
_cell.angle_beta   90.00
_cell.angle_gamma   90.00
#
_symmetry.space_group_name_H-M   'P 1'
#
loop_
_entity.id
_entity.type
_entity.pdbx_description
1 polymer ?
#
loop_
_entity_poly.entity_id
_entity_poly.type
_entity_poly.pdbx_seq_one_letter_code
_entity_poly.pdbx_strand_id
1 'polypeptide(L)'
;CSGPRKLLLSYYGDQNILPGQRWEFQVSLRRPWGLANPGSHNMQSWYATGGIDAVGTAKVGHGRLRGEGAPWSSLHHRWRQQLTVKIAEAGLSDAAEAVVKALTVADKSGLNYEMWSLFQRYGINHLLVVSGLHIALVSGLAFMLGRLVASATAGLGLSACRWPWPECSAMAMATLYAALAGFSVATQRALLMLASFMLARLLRRQSNAPGSLMTAAFLLVLVNPLVMLSSGFWLSFSAVAALLWMGLWQKSGLKGRYLAPHLYMALVMFPVGALWFGGASWVSAPANFLMIPLVGLCVVPLSLLGAFFSLLGLDSAASTLWKLAGLPIDW
;
A
#
# COMPACT_ATOMS: atom_id res chain seq x y z
N CYS A 1 32.97 -13.38 9.13
CA CYS A 1 32.52 -12.18 8.42
C CYS A 1 31.04 -12.32 8.12
N SER A 2 30.20 -11.47 8.69
CA SER A 2 28.80 -11.40 8.29
C SER A 2 28.73 -10.65 6.97
N GLY A 3 28.34 -11.34 5.89
CA GLY A 3 28.10 -10.72 4.58
C GLY A 3 26.85 -9.81 4.59
N PRO A 4 26.62 -9.06 3.50
CA PRO A 4 25.43 -8.24 3.37
C PRO A 4 24.18 -9.10 3.45
N ARG A 5 23.15 -8.63 4.19
CA ARG A 5 21.91 -9.40 4.46
C ARG A 5 20.85 -9.15 3.40
N LYS A 6 20.76 -7.92 2.88
CA LYS A 6 19.76 -7.52 1.88
C LYS A 6 20.44 -6.92 0.66
N LEU A 7 20.28 -7.62 -0.45
CA LEU A 7 20.87 -7.25 -1.74
C LEU A 7 19.79 -6.84 -2.74
N LEU A 8 20.07 -5.81 -3.53
CA LEU A 8 19.28 -5.49 -4.71
C LEU A 8 20.10 -5.89 -5.94
N LEU A 9 19.66 -6.96 -6.61
CA LEU A 9 20.38 -7.51 -7.76
C LEU A 9 19.55 -7.37 -9.02
N SER A 10 20.18 -6.91 -10.10
CA SER A 10 19.64 -6.99 -11.46
C SER A 10 20.04 -8.33 -12.08
N TYR A 11 19.10 -9.04 -12.67
CA TYR A 11 19.32 -10.29 -13.39
C TYR A 11 18.75 -10.17 -14.81
N TYR A 12 19.56 -10.51 -15.81
CA TYR A 12 19.22 -10.35 -17.23
C TYR A 12 19.20 -11.71 -17.97
N GLY A 13 19.10 -12.83 -17.24
CA GLY A 13 19.04 -14.17 -17.83
C GLY A 13 17.62 -14.66 -18.00
N ASP A 14 17.47 -15.76 -18.74
CA ASP A 14 16.17 -16.37 -19.11
C ASP A 14 15.56 -17.25 -18.01
N GLN A 15 16.29 -17.47 -16.90
CA GLN A 15 15.79 -18.34 -15.81
C GLN A 15 14.69 -17.62 -15.03
N ASN A 16 13.57 -18.27 -14.89
CA ASN A 16 12.46 -17.76 -14.07
C ASN A 16 12.78 -17.99 -12.58
N ILE A 17 13.10 -16.91 -11.88
CA ILE A 17 13.41 -16.93 -10.45
C ILE A 17 12.13 -16.67 -9.66
N LEU A 18 11.67 -17.71 -8.93
CA LEU A 18 10.44 -17.64 -8.17
C LEU A 18 10.70 -17.20 -6.72
N PRO A 19 9.76 -16.45 -6.12
CA PRO A 19 9.85 -16.07 -4.71
C PRO A 19 9.93 -17.29 -3.78
N GLY A 20 10.86 -17.22 -2.81
CA GLY A 20 11.09 -18.29 -1.85
C GLY A 20 12.05 -19.39 -2.31
N GLN A 21 12.56 -19.32 -3.52
CA GLN A 21 13.63 -20.21 -3.98
C GLN A 21 14.99 -19.81 -3.39
N ARG A 22 15.84 -20.79 -3.17
CA ARG A 22 17.24 -20.60 -2.79
C ARG A 22 18.13 -20.78 -4.01
N TRP A 23 18.78 -19.70 -4.40
CA TRP A 23 19.68 -19.68 -5.54
C TRP A 23 21.09 -19.36 -5.11
N GLU A 24 22.05 -19.91 -5.81
CA GLU A 24 23.47 -19.56 -5.74
C GLU A 24 23.85 -18.84 -7.02
N PHE A 25 24.26 -17.57 -6.90
CA PHE A 25 24.69 -16.75 -8.03
C PHE A 25 26.10 -16.23 -7.80
N GLN A 26 26.86 -16.13 -8.88
CA GLN A 26 28.02 -15.28 -8.89
C GLN A 26 27.56 -13.83 -9.11
N VAL A 27 27.87 -12.95 -8.15
CA VAL A 27 27.38 -11.57 -8.16
C VAL A 27 28.53 -10.57 -8.16
N SER A 28 28.34 -9.46 -8.87
CA SER A 28 29.20 -8.29 -8.77
C SER A 28 28.51 -7.27 -7.89
N LEU A 29 29.06 -6.99 -6.71
CA LEU A 29 28.47 -6.11 -5.72
C LEU A 29 29.17 -4.76 -5.68
N ARG A 30 28.40 -3.71 -5.46
CA ARG A 30 28.87 -2.35 -5.19
C ARG A 30 28.11 -1.74 -4.03
N ARG A 31 28.69 -0.70 -3.42
CA ARG A 31 27.98 0.08 -2.38
C ARG A 31 26.71 0.68 -2.96
N PRO A 32 25.59 0.74 -2.19
CA PRO A 32 24.35 1.35 -2.62
C PRO A 32 24.55 2.87 -2.67
N TRP A 33 24.97 3.36 -3.79
CA TRP A 33 25.19 4.77 -4.08
C TRP A 33 24.18 5.25 -5.10
N GLY A 34 23.64 6.47 -4.92
CA GLY A 34 22.69 7.06 -5.83
C GLY A 34 22.72 8.58 -5.79
N LEU A 35 22.12 9.20 -6.79
CA LEU A 35 21.99 10.65 -6.86
C LEU A 35 21.05 11.15 -5.75
N ALA A 36 21.38 12.29 -5.18
CA ALA A 36 20.64 12.99 -4.13
C ALA A 36 20.51 14.47 -4.50
N ASN A 37 19.87 14.75 -5.66
CA ASN A 37 19.67 16.11 -6.12
C ASN A 37 18.42 16.74 -5.47
N PRO A 38 18.43 18.04 -5.13
CA PRO A 38 17.24 18.74 -4.69
C PRO A 38 16.09 18.62 -5.73
N GLY A 39 14.87 18.37 -5.27
CA GLY A 39 13.69 18.24 -6.14
C GLY A 39 13.60 16.93 -6.93
N SER A 40 14.55 16.00 -6.77
CA SER A 40 14.51 14.68 -7.39
C SER A 40 14.45 13.55 -6.36
N HIS A 41 14.18 12.33 -6.83
CA HIS A 41 14.15 11.16 -5.97
C HIS A 41 15.54 10.86 -5.39
N ASN A 42 15.66 10.92 -4.05
CA ASN A 42 16.90 10.64 -3.34
C ASN A 42 17.10 9.12 -3.21
N MET A 43 17.88 8.54 -4.13
CA MET A 43 18.19 7.12 -4.17
C MET A 43 18.98 6.65 -2.94
N GLN A 44 19.85 7.47 -2.35
CA GLN A 44 20.60 7.11 -1.15
C GLN A 44 19.67 6.92 0.04
N SER A 45 18.74 7.86 0.23
CA SER A 45 17.72 7.77 1.25
C SER A 45 16.84 6.52 1.06
N TRP A 46 16.49 6.19 -0.18
CA TRP A 46 15.71 5.00 -0.51
C TRP A 46 16.45 3.70 -0.18
N TYR A 47 17.73 3.59 -0.51
CA TYR A 47 18.55 2.43 -0.12
C TYR A 47 18.68 2.31 1.39
N ALA A 48 18.97 3.43 2.08
CA ALA A 48 19.14 3.46 3.54
C ALA A 48 17.85 3.07 4.27
N THR A 49 16.71 3.68 3.91
CA THR A 49 15.41 3.38 4.53
C THR A 49 14.92 1.97 4.20
N GLY A 50 15.28 1.45 3.01
CA GLY A 50 15.00 0.08 2.60
C GLY A 50 15.90 -0.98 3.24
N GLY A 51 16.96 -0.59 3.96
CA GLY A 51 17.94 -1.48 4.54
C GLY A 51 18.71 -2.30 3.49
N ILE A 52 18.99 -1.71 2.32
CA ILE A 52 19.73 -2.36 1.24
C ILE A 52 21.22 -2.21 1.50
N ASP A 53 21.89 -3.32 1.79
CA ASP A 53 23.32 -3.33 2.15
C ASP A 53 24.25 -3.20 0.95
N ALA A 54 23.85 -3.80 -0.20
CA ALA A 54 24.60 -3.70 -1.43
C ALA A 54 23.67 -3.81 -2.66
N VAL A 55 24.12 -3.23 -3.77
CA VAL A 55 23.47 -3.36 -5.09
C VAL A 55 24.42 -4.02 -6.06
N GLY A 56 23.90 -4.68 -7.08
CA GLY A 56 24.78 -5.35 -8.03
C GLY A 56 24.06 -6.06 -9.15
N THR A 57 24.80 -6.88 -9.86
CA THR A 57 24.30 -7.69 -10.98
C THR A 57 24.66 -9.15 -10.76
N ALA A 58 23.68 -10.03 -10.93
CA ALA A 58 23.91 -11.46 -10.97
C ALA A 58 24.35 -11.87 -12.37
N LYS A 59 25.45 -12.63 -12.47
CA LYS A 59 25.99 -13.08 -13.75
C LYS A 59 25.08 -14.14 -14.36
N VAL A 60 24.74 -13.94 -15.63
CA VAL A 60 23.97 -14.89 -16.43
C VAL A 60 24.74 -16.19 -16.61
N GLY A 61 24.06 -17.33 -16.60
CA GLY A 61 24.68 -18.66 -16.77
C GLY A 61 25.34 -19.26 -15.54
N HIS A 62 25.47 -18.51 -14.45
CA HIS A 62 26.07 -18.99 -13.19
C HIS A 62 25.06 -19.20 -12.07
N GLY A 63 23.75 -19.16 -12.37
CA GLY A 63 22.68 -19.40 -11.39
C GLY A 63 22.46 -20.91 -11.18
N ARG A 64 22.51 -21.38 -9.93
CA ARG A 64 22.16 -22.75 -9.55
C ARG A 64 21.05 -22.72 -8.53
N LEU A 65 19.91 -23.36 -8.84
CA LEU A 65 18.84 -23.56 -7.89
C LEU A 65 19.31 -24.60 -6.85
N ARG A 66 19.34 -24.20 -5.58
CA ARG A 66 19.75 -25.05 -4.45
C ARG A 66 18.55 -25.70 -3.75
N GLY A 67 17.35 -25.22 -4.03
CA GLY A 67 16.13 -25.75 -3.45
C GLY A 67 15.09 -24.70 -3.11
N GLU A 68 14.01 -25.13 -2.51
CA GLU A 68 12.98 -24.23 -1.99
C GLU A 68 13.35 -23.74 -0.59
N GLY A 69 13.08 -22.47 -0.31
CA GLY A 69 13.16 -21.89 1.03
C GLY A 69 11.98 -22.27 1.90
N ALA A 70 11.96 -21.79 3.15
CA ALA A 70 10.85 -22.04 4.06
C ALA A 70 9.52 -21.59 3.45
N PRO A 71 8.49 -22.47 3.33
CA PRO A 71 7.26 -22.18 2.60
C PRO A 71 6.50 -20.99 3.18
N TRP A 72 6.54 -20.80 4.49
CA TRP A 72 5.81 -19.74 5.18
C TRP A 72 6.35 -18.33 4.92
N SER A 73 7.66 -18.17 4.79
CA SER A 73 8.28 -16.85 4.55
C SER A 73 8.03 -16.30 3.16
N SER A 74 7.70 -17.17 2.19
CA SER A 74 7.46 -16.81 0.79
C SER A 74 5.99 -16.89 0.38
N LEU A 75 5.09 -17.33 1.26
CA LEU A 75 3.69 -17.57 0.93
C LEU A 75 3.00 -16.35 0.31
N HIS A 76 3.15 -15.18 0.92
CA HIS A 76 2.58 -13.94 0.41
C HIS A 76 3.18 -13.53 -0.96
N HIS A 77 4.45 -13.82 -1.21
CA HIS A 77 5.08 -13.57 -2.51
C HIS A 77 4.54 -14.52 -3.58
N ARG A 78 4.29 -15.79 -3.24
CA ARG A 78 3.69 -16.77 -4.14
C ARG A 78 2.26 -16.37 -4.52
N TRP A 79 1.43 -15.95 -3.55
CA TRP A 79 0.10 -15.43 -3.81
C TRP A 79 0.11 -14.19 -4.72
N ARG A 80 1.03 -13.26 -4.46
CA ARG A 80 1.19 -12.08 -5.33
C ARG A 80 1.51 -12.48 -6.76
N GLN A 81 2.44 -13.40 -6.94
CA GLN A 81 2.81 -13.87 -8.28
C GLN A 81 1.66 -14.61 -8.99
N GLN A 82 0.95 -15.49 -8.29
CA GLN A 82 -0.23 -16.16 -8.84
C GLN A 82 -1.30 -15.15 -9.27
N LEU A 83 -1.60 -14.17 -8.43
CA LEU A 83 -2.57 -13.12 -8.76
C LEU A 83 -2.11 -12.27 -9.94
N THR A 84 -0.81 -11.93 -10.02
CA THR A 84 -0.26 -11.18 -11.17
C THR A 84 -0.50 -11.91 -12.49
N VAL A 85 -0.25 -13.23 -12.52
CA VAL A 85 -0.48 -14.06 -13.72
C VAL A 85 -1.97 -14.13 -14.05
N LYS A 86 -2.83 -14.42 -13.06
CA LYS A 86 -4.28 -14.54 -13.28
C LYS A 86 -4.95 -13.21 -13.68
N ILE A 87 -4.48 -12.08 -13.22
CA ILE A 87 -4.95 -10.75 -13.67
C ILE A 87 -4.55 -10.54 -15.14
N ALA A 88 -3.34 -10.95 -15.56
CA ALA A 88 -2.91 -10.85 -16.96
C ALA A 88 -3.78 -11.73 -17.89
N GLU A 89 -4.20 -12.90 -17.42
CA GLU A 89 -5.06 -13.83 -18.16
C GLU A 89 -6.54 -13.41 -18.18
N ALA A 90 -6.95 -12.42 -17.40
CA ALA A 90 -8.34 -11.99 -17.28
C ALA A 90 -8.89 -11.27 -18.51
N GLY A 91 -8.04 -10.87 -19.47
CA GLY A 91 -8.44 -10.20 -20.71
C GLY A 91 -8.89 -8.75 -20.48
N LEU A 92 -8.13 -8.01 -19.70
CA LEU A 92 -8.26 -6.57 -19.48
C LEU A 92 -7.51 -5.80 -20.57
N SER A 93 -7.79 -4.52 -20.72
CA SER A 93 -6.91 -3.62 -21.47
C SER A 93 -5.55 -3.44 -20.75
N ASP A 94 -4.50 -3.07 -21.48
CA ASP A 94 -3.16 -2.88 -20.89
C ASP A 94 -3.19 -1.87 -19.73
N ALA A 95 -3.99 -0.81 -19.87
CA ALA A 95 -4.14 0.22 -18.83
C ALA A 95 -4.88 -0.33 -17.59
N ALA A 96 -5.99 -1.01 -17.79
CA ALA A 96 -6.76 -1.60 -16.70
C ALA A 96 -5.97 -2.70 -15.98
N GLU A 97 -5.27 -3.56 -16.73
CA GLU A 97 -4.39 -4.59 -16.19
C GLU A 97 -3.32 -3.99 -15.28
N ALA A 98 -2.60 -2.97 -15.78
CA ALA A 98 -1.54 -2.31 -15.03
C ALA A 98 -2.05 -1.69 -13.73
N VAL A 99 -3.22 -1.01 -13.77
CA VAL A 99 -3.82 -0.39 -12.59
C VAL A 99 -4.35 -1.43 -11.60
N VAL A 100 -5.05 -2.46 -12.08
CA VAL A 100 -5.56 -3.55 -11.21
C VAL A 100 -4.41 -4.28 -10.53
N LYS A 101 -3.32 -4.61 -11.24
CA LYS A 101 -2.09 -5.19 -10.65
C LYS A 101 -1.47 -4.27 -9.61
N ALA A 102 -1.35 -2.98 -9.92
CA ALA A 102 -0.77 -2.00 -9.00
C ALA A 102 -1.57 -1.87 -7.70
N LEU A 103 -2.91 -1.90 -7.77
CA LEU A 103 -3.81 -1.76 -6.61
C LEU A 103 -3.99 -3.07 -5.83
N THR A 104 -3.93 -4.22 -6.50
CA THR A 104 -4.13 -5.52 -5.84
C THR A 104 -2.87 -6.03 -5.17
N VAL A 105 -1.77 -6.12 -5.94
CA VAL A 105 -0.52 -6.75 -5.50
C VAL A 105 0.66 -5.78 -5.46
N ALA A 106 0.43 -4.48 -5.64
CA ALA A 106 1.45 -3.43 -5.71
C ALA A 106 2.51 -3.68 -6.81
N ASP A 107 2.13 -4.37 -7.89
CA ASP A 107 2.97 -4.54 -9.07
C ASP A 107 2.76 -3.38 -10.04
N LYS A 108 3.82 -2.62 -10.28
CA LYS A 108 3.84 -1.42 -11.12
C LYS A 108 4.53 -1.64 -12.46
N SER A 109 4.92 -2.86 -12.76
CA SER A 109 5.72 -3.18 -13.96
C SER A 109 4.98 -2.86 -15.26
N GLY A 110 3.64 -2.93 -15.26
CA GLY A 110 2.79 -2.58 -16.40
C GLY A 110 2.55 -1.07 -16.59
N LEU A 111 2.92 -0.23 -15.63
CA LEU A 111 2.73 1.22 -15.75
C LEU A 111 3.82 1.82 -16.63
N ASN A 112 3.50 2.19 -17.85
CA ASN A 112 4.43 2.85 -18.76
C ASN A 112 4.69 4.31 -18.35
N TYR A 113 5.71 4.92 -18.96
CA TYR A 113 6.12 6.30 -18.66
C TYR A 113 5.00 7.32 -18.96
N GLU A 114 4.23 7.10 -20.02
CA GLU A 114 3.14 8.01 -20.42
C GLU A 114 2.03 8.00 -19.37
N MET A 115 1.57 6.82 -18.96
CA MET A 115 0.59 6.68 -17.87
C MET A 115 1.09 7.32 -16.59
N TRP A 116 2.35 7.02 -16.19
CA TRP A 116 2.91 7.58 -14.97
C TRP A 116 2.99 9.11 -15.02
N SER A 117 3.42 9.68 -16.15
CA SER A 117 3.50 11.13 -16.36
C SER A 117 2.12 11.79 -16.34
N LEU A 118 1.10 11.14 -16.91
CA LEU A 118 -0.29 11.58 -16.88
C LEU A 118 -0.81 11.66 -15.43
N PHE A 119 -0.68 10.57 -14.67
CA PHE A 119 -1.11 10.53 -13.27
C PHE A 119 -0.37 11.53 -12.39
N GLN A 120 0.91 11.75 -12.66
CA GLN A 120 1.71 12.76 -11.96
C GLN A 120 1.25 14.18 -12.32
N ARG A 121 0.95 14.46 -13.57
CA ARG A 121 0.44 15.77 -14.03
C ARG A 121 -0.89 16.12 -13.36
N TYR A 122 -1.79 15.14 -13.17
CA TYR A 122 -3.04 15.33 -12.44
C TYR A 122 -2.89 15.22 -10.92
N GLY A 123 -1.71 14.89 -10.39
CA GLY A 123 -1.45 14.75 -8.95
C GLY A 123 -2.17 13.56 -8.31
N ILE A 124 -2.51 12.54 -9.10
CA ILE A 124 -3.23 11.32 -8.67
C ILE A 124 -2.34 10.06 -8.67
N ASN A 125 -1.06 10.20 -8.93
CA ASN A 125 -0.08 9.11 -8.90
C ASN A 125 -0.04 8.34 -7.57
N HIS A 126 -0.40 8.99 -6.46
CA HIS A 126 -0.48 8.35 -5.15
C HIS A 126 -1.66 7.35 -5.05
N LEU A 127 -2.65 7.40 -5.93
CA LEU A 127 -3.75 6.44 -6.01
C LEU A 127 -3.35 5.13 -6.69
N LEU A 128 -2.30 5.13 -7.54
CA LEU A 128 -1.75 3.93 -8.18
C LEU A 128 -0.84 3.10 -7.27
N VAL A 129 -0.62 3.57 -6.08
CA VAL A 129 0.17 2.87 -5.07
C VAL A 129 -0.76 2.47 -3.95
N VAL A 130 -0.62 1.24 -3.44
CA VAL A 130 -1.36 0.86 -2.24
C VAL A 130 -1.04 1.83 -1.11
N SER A 131 -2.01 2.65 -0.77
CA SER A 131 -1.87 3.79 0.14
C SER A 131 -2.49 3.50 1.51
N GLY A 132 -2.18 4.36 2.49
CA GLY A 132 -2.83 4.31 3.79
C GLY A 132 -4.36 4.47 3.72
N LEU A 133 -4.86 5.23 2.73
CA LEU A 133 -6.31 5.37 2.50
C LEU A 133 -6.93 4.03 2.07
N HIS A 134 -6.29 3.27 1.19
CA HIS A 134 -6.78 1.96 0.77
C HIS A 134 -6.82 0.97 1.94
N ILE A 135 -5.78 0.95 2.78
CA ILE A 135 -5.77 0.15 4.02
C ILE A 135 -6.90 0.59 4.96
N ALA A 136 -7.12 1.90 5.14
CA ALA A 136 -8.17 2.43 5.99
C ALA A 136 -9.58 2.07 5.49
N LEU A 137 -9.83 2.15 4.18
CA LEU A 137 -11.11 1.78 3.56
C LEU A 137 -11.41 0.29 3.75
N VAL A 138 -10.46 -0.57 3.42
CA VAL A 138 -10.62 -2.02 3.53
C VAL A 138 -10.77 -2.46 4.99
N SER A 139 -9.96 -1.90 5.90
CA SER A 139 -10.10 -2.17 7.33
C SER A 139 -11.38 -1.63 7.92
N GLY A 140 -11.86 -0.46 7.45
CA GLY A 140 -13.14 0.12 7.84
C GLY A 140 -14.33 -0.76 7.44
N LEU A 141 -14.34 -1.29 6.22
CA LEU A 141 -15.33 -2.27 5.77
C LEU A 141 -15.29 -3.54 6.62
N ALA A 142 -14.11 -4.09 6.86
CA ALA A 142 -13.95 -5.27 7.72
C ALA A 142 -14.39 -5.00 9.16
N PHE A 143 -14.13 -3.80 9.69
CA PHE A 143 -14.64 -3.39 11.00
C PHE A 143 -16.16 -3.38 11.06
N MET A 144 -16.83 -2.86 10.03
CA MET A 144 -18.29 -2.87 9.93
C MET A 144 -18.84 -4.30 9.87
N LEU A 145 -18.23 -5.18 9.08
CA LEU A 145 -18.59 -6.60 9.03
C LEU A 145 -18.40 -7.28 10.39
N GLY A 146 -17.29 -7.01 11.07
CA GLY A 146 -17.07 -7.49 12.44
C GLY A 146 -18.12 -7.00 13.44
N ARG A 147 -18.62 -5.76 13.29
CA ARG A 147 -19.74 -5.24 14.08
C ARG A 147 -21.06 -5.99 13.80
N LEU A 148 -21.32 -6.30 12.54
CA LEU A 148 -22.50 -7.11 12.16
C LEU A 148 -22.43 -8.50 12.78
N VAL A 149 -21.28 -9.17 12.72
CA VAL A 149 -21.06 -10.46 13.38
C VAL A 149 -21.26 -10.35 14.88
N ALA A 150 -20.67 -9.33 15.51
CA ALA A 150 -20.84 -9.11 16.95
C ALA A 150 -22.31 -8.88 17.35
N SER A 151 -23.07 -8.12 16.54
CA SER A 151 -24.50 -7.87 16.81
C SER A 151 -25.33 -9.13 16.59
N ALA A 152 -25.05 -9.92 15.57
CA ALA A 152 -25.73 -11.19 15.28
C ALA A 152 -25.50 -12.22 16.41
N THR A 153 -24.26 -12.38 16.85
CA THR A 153 -23.92 -13.30 17.96
C THR A 153 -24.57 -12.88 19.27
N ALA A 154 -24.67 -11.57 19.55
CA ALA A 154 -25.39 -11.05 20.70
C ALA A 154 -26.90 -11.33 20.61
N GLY A 155 -27.49 -11.17 19.41
CA GLY A 155 -28.91 -11.48 19.16
C GLY A 155 -29.26 -12.96 19.31
N LEU A 156 -28.31 -13.87 19.08
CA LEU A 156 -28.46 -15.30 19.31
C LEU A 156 -28.19 -15.75 20.76
N GLY A 157 -28.04 -14.81 21.70
CA GLY A 157 -27.73 -15.12 23.08
C GLY A 157 -26.31 -15.60 23.35
N LEU A 158 -25.45 -15.58 22.36
CA LEU A 158 -24.04 -15.96 22.46
C LEU A 158 -23.16 -14.82 23.06
N SER A 159 -23.75 -14.03 23.93
CA SER A 159 -23.11 -12.87 24.57
C SER A 159 -21.87 -13.20 25.44
N ALA A 160 -21.66 -14.49 25.73
CA ALA A 160 -20.44 -14.95 26.42
C ALA A 160 -19.16 -14.70 25.61
N CYS A 161 -19.24 -14.56 24.28
CA CYS A 161 -18.12 -14.26 23.43
C CYS A 161 -17.92 -12.74 23.27
N ARG A 162 -17.43 -12.08 24.33
CA ARG A 162 -17.00 -10.66 24.31
C ARG A 162 -15.74 -10.42 23.48
N TRP A 163 -15.63 -11.15 22.38
CA TRP A 163 -14.47 -11.05 21.50
C TRP A 163 -14.54 -9.72 20.72
N PRO A 164 -13.43 -8.99 20.56
CA PRO A 164 -13.40 -7.71 19.83
C PRO A 164 -13.43 -7.95 18.31
N TRP A 165 -14.53 -8.54 17.82
CA TRP A 165 -14.72 -8.86 16.40
C TRP A 165 -14.42 -7.69 15.45
N PRO A 166 -14.89 -6.45 15.75
CA PRO A 166 -14.62 -5.33 14.85
C PRO A 166 -13.14 -5.01 14.72
N GLU A 167 -12.43 -4.96 15.84
CA GLU A 167 -11.01 -4.65 15.88
C GLU A 167 -10.16 -5.76 15.24
N CYS A 168 -10.49 -7.01 15.55
CA CYS A 168 -9.79 -8.17 14.99
C CYS A 168 -10.00 -8.30 13.48
N SER A 169 -11.23 -8.15 12.98
CA SER A 169 -11.52 -8.22 11.54
C SER A 169 -10.85 -7.10 10.77
N ALA A 170 -10.85 -5.86 11.29
CA ALA A 170 -10.17 -4.74 10.71
C ALA A 170 -8.65 -4.96 10.59
N MET A 171 -8.04 -5.44 11.67
CA MET A 171 -6.59 -5.71 11.70
C MET A 171 -6.21 -6.89 10.80
N ALA A 172 -6.99 -7.96 10.81
CA ALA A 172 -6.75 -9.13 9.97
C ALA A 172 -6.79 -8.75 8.47
N MET A 173 -7.82 -8.00 8.06
CA MET A 173 -7.97 -7.58 6.66
C MET A 173 -6.90 -6.57 6.24
N ALA A 174 -6.55 -5.61 7.11
CA ALA A 174 -5.46 -4.67 6.84
C ALA A 174 -4.12 -5.39 6.68
N THR A 175 -3.85 -6.39 7.52
CA THR A 175 -2.62 -7.20 7.45
C THR A 175 -2.59 -8.06 6.19
N LEU A 176 -3.71 -8.68 5.83
CA LEU A 176 -3.84 -9.47 4.61
C LEU A 176 -3.58 -8.59 3.37
N TYR A 177 -4.21 -7.42 3.30
CA TYR A 177 -3.99 -6.51 2.18
C TYR A 177 -2.55 -5.98 2.13
N ALA A 178 -1.94 -5.67 3.28
CA ALA A 178 -0.53 -5.28 3.33
C ALA A 178 0.41 -6.40 2.88
N ALA A 179 0.08 -7.68 3.18
CA ALA A 179 0.82 -8.84 2.71
C ALA A 179 0.71 -8.99 1.18
N LEU A 180 -0.48 -8.84 0.61
CA LEU A 180 -0.69 -8.81 -0.84
C LEU A 180 0.06 -7.64 -1.50
N ALA A 181 0.15 -6.48 -0.85
CA ALA A 181 0.95 -5.34 -1.29
C ALA A 181 2.47 -5.49 -1.01
N GLY A 182 2.91 -6.66 -0.53
CA GLY A 182 4.32 -6.97 -0.24
C GLY A 182 4.93 -6.15 0.89
N PHE A 183 4.13 -5.74 1.88
CA PHE A 183 4.56 -4.93 3.02
C PHE A 183 5.37 -3.70 2.60
N SER A 184 4.89 -2.97 1.60
CA SER A 184 5.53 -1.73 1.19
C SER A 184 5.66 -0.76 2.37
N VAL A 185 6.63 0.16 2.34
CA VAL A 185 6.85 1.13 3.43
C VAL A 185 5.57 1.93 3.74
N ALA A 186 4.76 2.24 2.72
CA ALA A 186 3.48 2.92 2.89
C ALA A 186 2.45 2.08 3.66
N THR A 187 2.34 0.78 3.34
CA THR A 187 1.42 -0.14 4.02
C THR A 187 1.87 -0.46 5.44
N GLN A 188 3.18 -0.57 5.70
CA GLN A 188 3.71 -0.75 7.05
C GLN A 188 3.36 0.42 7.96
N ARG A 189 3.49 1.67 7.48
CA ARG A 189 3.09 2.86 8.23
C ARG A 189 1.60 2.85 8.54
N ALA A 190 0.77 2.56 7.54
CA ALA A 190 -0.68 2.49 7.73
C ALA A 190 -1.10 1.41 8.73
N LEU A 191 -0.49 0.22 8.65
CA LEU A 191 -0.71 -0.85 9.62
C LEU A 191 -0.33 -0.43 11.05
N LEU A 192 0.81 0.24 11.22
CA LEU A 192 1.23 0.66 12.55
C LEU A 192 0.33 1.76 13.13
N MET A 193 -0.14 2.70 12.29
CA MET A 193 -1.13 3.69 12.71
C MET A 193 -2.45 3.03 13.13
N LEU A 194 -2.94 2.08 12.33
CA LEU A 194 -4.14 1.33 12.63
C LEU A 194 -3.97 0.49 13.91
N ALA A 195 -2.85 -0.23 14.05
CA ALA A 195 -2.54 -1.03 15.22
C ALA A 195 -2.49 -0.19 16.50
N SER A 196 -1.82 0.97 16.45
CA SER A 196 -1.76 1.91 17.58
C SER A 196 -3.15 2.40 17.99
N PHE A 197 -4.00 2.73 17.02
CA PHE A 197 -5.38 3.15 17.27
C PHE A 197 -6.24 2.02 17.84
N MET A 198 -6.19 0.83 17.25
CA MET A 198 -6.97 -0.33 17.70
C MET A 198 -6.52 -0.81 19.09
N LEU A 199 -5.22 -0.82 19.35
CA LEU A 199 -4.66 -1.18 20.65
C LEU A 199 -5.15 -0.21 21.74
N ALA A 200 -5.12 1.09 21.47
CA ALA A 200 -5.61 2.08 22.41
C ALA A 200 -7.12 1.88 22.74
N ARG A 201 -7.94 1.54 21.73
CA ARG A 201 -9.35 1.16 21.92
C ARG A 201 -9.50 -0.09 22.80
N LEU A 202 -8.74 -1.15 22.50
CA LEU A 202 -8.79 -2.41 23.26
C LEU A 202 -8.38 -2.22 24.72
N LEU A 203 -7.37 -1.40 24.96
CA LEU A 203 -6.91 -1.05 26.32
C LEU A 203 -7.85 -0.09 27.05
N ARG A 204 -9.01 0.25 26.45
CA ARG A 204 -9.99 1.21 26.98
C ARG A 204 -9.37 2.55 27.42
N ARG A 205 -8.21 2.88 26.90
CA ARG A 205 -7.63 4.21 27.10
C ARG A 205 -8.46 5.22 26.33
N GLN A 206 -8.60 6.42 26.86
CA GLN A 206 -9.14 7.55 26.09
C GLN A 206 -8.18 7.84 24.94
N SER A 207 -8.33 7.06 23.86
CA SER A 207 -7.51 7.22 22.66
C SER A 207 -8.07 8.39 21.89
N ASN A 208 -7.36 9.50 21.92
CA ASN A 208 -7.56 10.51 20.90
C ASN A 208 -6.76 10.12 19.65
N ALA A 209 -7.31 10.36 18.48
CA ALA A 209 -6.64 10.04 17.22
C ALA A 209 -5.27 10.74 17.07
N PRO A 210 -5.06 11.99 17.52
CA PRO A 210 -3.75 12.60 17.58
C PRO A 210 -2.71 11.81 18.41
N GLY A 211 -3.08 11.33 19.59
CA GLY A 211 -2.19 10.51 20.42
C GLY A 211 -1.77 9.21 19.76
N SER A 212 -2.72 8.54 19.06
CA SER A 212 -2.41 7.33 18.29
C SER A 212 -1.46 7.61 17.12
N LEU A 213 -1.63 8.76 16.46
CA LEU A 213 -0.74 9.19 15.38
C LEU A 213 0.69 9.45 15.89
N MET A 214 0.81 10.16 17.02
CA MET A 214 2.12 10.42 17.66
C MET A 214 2.79 9.14 18.14
N THR A 215 2.04 8.20 18.72
CA THR A 215 2.55 6.89 19.13
C THR A 215 3.06 6.10 17.92
N ALA A 216 2.33 6.09 16.81
CA ALA A 216 2.76 5.44 15.58
C ALA A 216 4.04 6.07 15.01
N ALA A 217 4.13 7.40 15.01
CA ALA A 217 5.34 8.12 14.58
C ALA A 217 6.54 7.76 15.45
N PHE A 218 6.37 7.80 16.76
CA PHE A 218 7.41 7.44 17.73
C PHE A 218 7.92 6.00 17.54
N LEU A 219 7.01 5.03 17.41
CA LEU A 219 7.37 3.63 17.22
C LEU A 219 8.10 3.40 15.89
N LEU A 220 7.69 4.08 14.81
CA LEU A 220 8.39 3.99 13.53
C LEU A 220 9.81 4.53 13.61
N VAL A 221 10.01 5.68 14.25
CA VAL A 221 11.33 6.29 14.41
C VAL A 221 12.19 5.44 15.34
N LEU A 222 11.61 4.85 16.37
CA LEU A 222 12.33 3.96 17.30
C LEU A 222 12.85 2.69 16.58
N VAL A 223 12.05 2.10 15.70
CA VAL A 223 12.43 0.89 14.94
C VAL A 223 13.42 1.23 13.81
N ASN A 224 13.19 2.33 13.12
CA ASN A 224 14.07 2.77 12.03
C ASN A 224 14.15 4.30 11.99
N PRO A 225 15.15 4.92 12.64
CA PRO A 225 15.28 6.38 12.65
C PRO A 225 15.49 6.98 11.25
N LEU A 226 16.02 6.21 10.30
CA LEU A 226 16.22 6.66 8.92
C LEU A 226 14.90 6.91 8.16
N VAL A 227 13.76 6.44 8.69
CA VAL A 227 12.46 6.70 8.08
C VAL A 227 12.14 8.19 7.96
N MET A 228 12.70 9.02 8.83
CA MET A 228 12.55 10.48 8.78
C MET A 228 13.19 11.11 7.52
N LEU A 229 14.12 10.40 6.85
CA LEU A 229 14.72 10.84 5.60
C LEU A 229 13.80 10.56 4.38
N SER A 230 12.72 9.81 4.57
CA SER A 230 11.79 9.49 3.48
C SER A 230 10.70 10.55 3.33
N SER A 231 10.48 11.04 2.11
CA SER A 231 9.35 11.91 1.77
C SER A 231 8.01 11.31 2.19
N GLY A 232 7.88 9.98 2.04
CA GLY A 232 6.67 9.27 2.38
C GLY A 232 6.31 9.33 3.87
N PHE A 233 7.27 9.39 4.79
CA PHE A 233 7.00 9.60 6.22
C PHE A 233 6.28 10.94 6.41
N TRP A 234 6.89 12.02 5.96
CA TRP A 234 6.34 13.38 6.13
C TRP A 234 4.98 13.54 5.43
N LEU A 235 4.84 13.07 4.18
CA LEU A 235 3.57 13.15 3.47
C LEU A 235 2.44 12.38 4.17
N SER A 236 2.71 11.16 4.66
CA SER A 236 1.68 10.37 5.34
C SER A 236 1.26 10.98 6.68
N PHE A 237 2.22 11.35 7.53
CA PHE A 237 1.91 11.90 8.85
C PHE A 237 1.30 13.30 8.76
N SER A 238 1.79 14.16 7.85
CA SER A 238 1.19 15.48 7.59
C SER A 238 -0.24 15.36 7.07
N ALA A 239 -0.49 14.41 6.15
CA ALA A 239 -1.84 14.20 5.61
C ALA A 239 -2.82 13.77 6.70
N VAL A 240 -2.46 12.79 7.53
CA VAL A 240 -3.34 12.33 8.62
C VAL A 240 -3.51 13.43 9.67
N ALA A 241 -2.44 14.15 10.05
CA ALA A 241 -2.52 15.26 10.97
C ALA A 241 -3.45 16.36 10.45
N ALA A 242 -3.35 16.71 9.15
CA ALA A 242 -4.23 17.69 8.51
C ALA A 242 -5.70 17.26 8.54
N LEU A 243 -5.99 15.99 8.22
CA LEU A 243 -7.36 15.47 8.28
C LEU A 243 -7.92 15.48 9.71
N LEU A 244 -7.12 15.11 10.70
CA LEU A 244 -7.52 15.16 12.11
C LEU A 244 -7.78 16.60 12.57
N TRP A 245 -6.91 17.53 12.19
CA TRP A 245 -7.07 18.96 12.48
C TRP A 245 -8.35 19.52 11.85
N MET A 246 -8.58 19.22 10.57
CA MET A 246 -9.80 19.63 9.87
C MET A 246 -11.05 19.07 10.56
N GLY A 247 -11.03 17.82 11.02
CA GLY A 247 -12.14 17.19 11.73
C GLY A 247 -12.55 17.91 13.01
N LEU A 248 -11.63 18.66 13.66
CA LEU A 248 -11.93 19.46 14.85
C LEU A 248 -12.71 20.75 14.52
N TRP A 249 -12.55 21.28 13.32
CA TRP A 249 -13.11 22.58 12.91
C TRP A 249 -14.35 22.44 12.00
N GLN A 250 -14.57 21.27 11.43
CA GLN A 250 -15.64 21.06 10.44
C GLN A 250 -17.01 20.93 11.11
N LYS A 251 -17.68 22.07 11.31
CA LYS A 251 -19.10 22.18 11.71
C LYS A 251 -20.04 22.35 10.51
N SER A 252 -19.57 22.18 9.29
CA SER A 252 -20.27 22.55 8.04
C SER A 252 -21.30 21.52 7.61
N GLY A 253 -22.36 22.00 6.91
CA GLY A 253 -23.40 21.16 6.30
C GLY A 253 -22.85 20.23 5.20
N LEU A 254 -23.72 19.34 4.68
CA LEU A 254 -23.34 18.25 3.75
C LEU A 254 -22.44 18.67 2.58
N LYS A 255 -22.73 19.79 1.89
CA LYS A 255 -21.96 20.25 0.74
C LYS A 255 -20.50 20.60 1.08
N GLY A 256 -20.27 21.27 2.23
CA GLY A 256 -18.92 21.55 2.70
C GLY A 256 -18.15 20.30 3.17
N ARG A 257 -18.87 19.26 3.54
CA ARG A 257 -18.27 18.01 4.05
C ARG A 257 -17.54 17.20 2.97
N TYR A 258 -17.93 17.32 1.70
CA TYR A 258 -17.29 16.58 0.60
C TYR A 258 -16.19 17.39 -0.10
N LEU A 259 -16.41 18.66 -0.40
CA LEU A 259 -15.46 19.46 -1.16
C LEU A 259 -14.32 20.04 -0.29
N ALA A 260 -14.64 20.49 0.92
CA ALA A 260 -13.66 21.10 1.82
C ALA A 260 -12.44 20.23 2.11
N PRO A 261 -12.55 18.89 2.35
CA PRO A 261 -11.39 18.05 2.56
C PRO A 261 -10.40 18.06 1.40
N HIS A 262 -10.87 18.02 0.18
CA HIS A 262 -10.00 17.99 -1.02
C HIS A 262 -9.25 19.31 -1.20
N LEU A 263 -9.95 20.44 -1.05
CA LEU A 263 -9.33 21.77 -1.11
C LEU A 263 -8.35 22.00 0.03
N TYR A 264 -8.73 21.64 1.24
CA TYR A 264 -7.87 21.76 2.41
C TYR A 264 -6.61 20.90 2.29
N MET A 265 -6.77 19.64 1.86
CA MET A 265 -5.63 18.75 1.64
C MET A 265 -4.73 19.24 0.52
N ALA A 266 -5.27 19.78 -0.57
CA ALA A 266 -4.48 20.39 -1.63
C ALA A 266 -3.65 21.56 -1.09
N LEU A 267 -4.25 22.41 -0.26
CA LEU A 267 -3.56 23.57 0.34
C LEU A 267 -2.46 23.14 1.32
N VAL A 268 -2.75 22.19 2.22
CA VAL A 268 -1.79 21.73 3.24
C VAL A 268 -0.68 20.89 2.64
N MET A 269 -0.98 20.06 1.63
CA MET A 269 0.02 19.22 0.98
C MET A 269 0.85 19.96 -0.06
N PHE A 270 0.42 21.13 -0.53
CA PHE A 270 1.15 21.94 -1.50
C PHE A 270 2.58 22.26 -1.05
N PRO A 271 2.83 22.90 0.13
CA PRO A 271 4.18 23.20 0.56
C PRO A 271 5.01 21.93 0.82
N VAL A 272 4.42 20.87 1.36
CA VAL A 272 5.12 19.61 1.61
C VAL A 272 5.51 18.95 0.28
N GLY A 273 4.63 18.94 -0.71
CA GLY A 273 4.91 18.43 -2.05
C GLY A 273 5.96 19.26 -2.79
N ALA A 274 5.90 20.59 -2.68
CA ALA A 274 6.87 21.49 -3.30
C ALA A 274 8.29 21.27 -2.74
N LEU A 275 8.42 21.08 -1.42
CA LEU A 275 9.69 20.82 -0.77
C LEU A 275 10.34 19.50 -1.20
N TRP A 276 9.53 18.43 -1.36
CA TRP A 276 10.06 17.11 -1.65
C TRP A 276 10.13 16.77 -3.14
N PHE A 277 9.27 17.36 -3.97
CA PHE A 277 9.16 17.00 -5.40
C PHE A 277 9.40 18.19 -6.34
N GLY A 278 9.70 19.35 -5.79
CA GLY A 278 9.99 20.55 -6.59
C GLY A 278 8.75 21.16 -7.26
N GLY A 279 7.54 20.70 -6.94
CA GLY A 279 6.32 21.23 -7.51
C GLY A 279 5.05 20.55 -7.02
N ALA A 280 3.90 21.11 -7.34
CA ALA A 280 2.60 20.54 -7.08
C ALA A 280 1.62 20.85 -8.22
N SER A 281 0.65 19.97 -8.43
CA SER A 281 -0.35 20.12 -9.49
C SER A 281 -1.56 20.93 -9.00
N TRP A 282 -1.89 22.01 -9.69
CA TRP A 282 -3.09 22.79 -9.43
C TRP A 282 -4.39 22.03 -9.73
N VAL A 283 -4.32 21.06 -10.65
CA VAL A 283 -5.45 20.23 -11.06
C VAL A 283 -5.71 19.10 -10.09
N SER A 284 -4.82 18.89 -9.11
CA SER A 284 -4.93 17.76 -8.18
C SER A 284 -6.19 17.77 -7.32
N ALA A 285 -6.69 18.94 -6.91
CA ALA A 285 -7.89 19.02 -6.07
C ALA A 285 -9.16 18.52 -6.80
N PRO A 286 -9.54 19.01 -7.99
CA PRO A 286 -10.68 18.46 -8.72
C PRO A 286 -10.44 17.03 -9.20
N ALA A 287 -9.24 16.66 -9.60
CA ALA A 287 -8.92 15.30 -9.99
C ALA A 287 -9.10 14.32 -8.81
N ASN A 288 -8.59 14.65 -7.64
CA ASN A 288 -8.76 13.85 -6.44
C ASN A 288 -10.19 13.77 -5.94
N PHE A 289 -10.97 14.83 -6.10
CA PHE A 289 -12.41 14.83 -5.76
C PHE A 289 -13.17 13.75 -6.53
N LEU A 290 -12.85 13.53 -7.80
CA LEU A 290 -13.47 12.50 -8.64
C LEU A 290 -12.80 11.12 -8.44
N MET A 291 -11.47 11.09 -8.48
CA MET A 291 -10.72 9.82 -8.56
C MET A 291 -10.61 9.10 -7.21
N ILE A 292 -10.58 9.81 -6.07
CA ILE A 292 -10.50 9.14 -4.76
C ILE A 292 -11.74 8.27 -4.49
N PRO A 293 -13.00 8.76 -4.67
CA PRO A 293 -14.17 7.90 -4.53
C PRO A 293 -14.20 6.78 -5.57
N LEU A 294 -13.88 7.07 -6.81
CA LEU A 294 -13.91 6.09 -7.90
C LEU A 294 -12.92 4.95 -7.64
N VAL A 295 -11.67 5.27 -7.39
CA VAL A 295 -10.63 4.26 -7.11
C VAL A 295 -10.90 3.57 -5.77
N GLY A 296 -11.17 4.34 -4.72
CA GLY A 296 -11.30 3.81 -3.36
C GLY A 296 -12.56 2.98 -3.14
N LEU A 297 -13.72 3.35 -3.70
CA LEU A 297 -14.99 2.67 -3.47
C LEU A 297 -15.39 1.69 -4.57
N CYS A 298 -14.84 1.82 -5.78
CA CYS A 298 -15.15 0.93 -6.89
C CYS A 298 -13.95 0.05 -7.25
N VAL A 299 -12.85 0.65 -7.73
CA VAL A 299 -11.74 -0.12 -8.31
C VAL A 299 -11.07 -1.01 -7.26
N VAL A 300 -10.69 -0.48 -6.11
CA VAL A 300 -9.99 -1.24 -5.05
C VAL A 300 -10.84 -2.36 -4.47
N PRO A 301 -12.10 -2.15 -4.05
CA PRO A 301 -12.92 -3.25 -3.55
C PRO A 301 -13.16 -4.35 -4.57
N LEU A 302 -13.47 -4.00 -5.84
CA LEU A 302 -13.68 -4.98 -6.89
C LEU A 302 -12.39 -5.76 -7.20
N SER A 303 -11.25 -5.08 -7.24
CA SER A 303 -9.94 -5.71 -7.46
C SER A 303 -9.58 -6.69 -6.35
N LEU A 304 -9.83 -6.35 -5.09
CA LEU A 304 -9.56 -7.22 -3.94
C LEU A 304 -10.56 -8.36 -3.82
N LEU A 305 -11.84 -8.14 -4.16
CA LEU A 305 -12.83 -9.23 -4.25
C LEU A 305 -12.46 -10.20 -5.36
N GLY A 306 -12.02 -9.71 -6.53
CA GLY A 306 -11.48 -10.55 -7.59
C GLY A 306 -10.29 -11.39 -7.12
N ALA A 307 -9.34 -10.78 -6.40
CA ALA A 307 -8.21 -11.50 -5.81
C ALA A 307 -8.68 -12.57 -4.80
N PHE A 308 -9.66 -12.27 -3.96
CA PHE A 308 -10.23 -13.22 -3.01
C PHE A 308 -10.88 -14.43 -3.72
N PHE A 309 -11.72 -14.19 -4.72
CA PHE A 309 -12.34 -15.28 -5.48
C PHE A 309 -11.31 -16.10 -6.27
N SER A 310 -10.29 -15.46 -6.83
CA SER A 310 -9.19 -16.15 -7.51
C SER A 310 -8.40 -17.07 -6.58
N LEU A 311 -8.13 -16.63 -5.33
CA LEU A 311 -7.47 -17.48 -4.33
C LEU A 311 -8.34 -18.66 -3.88
N LEU A 312 -9.67 -18.57 -4.03
CA LEU A 312 -10.61 -19.68 -3.80
C LEU A 312 -10.77 -20.59 -5.04
N GLY A 313 -10.07 -20.32 -6.15
CA GLY A 313 -10.18 -21.09 -7.39
C GLY A 313 -11.40 -20.72 -8.26
N LEU A 314 -12.11 -19.64 -7.97
CA LEU A 314 -13.28 -19.16 -8.72
C LEU A 314 -12.85 -18.13 -9.78
N ASP A 315 -12.03 -18.56 -10.74
CA ASP A 315 -11.36 -17.67 -11.69
C ASP A 315 -12.32 -16.92 -12.63
N SER A 316 -13.47 -17.49 -12.98
CA SER A 316 -14.49 -16.81 -13.81
C SER A 316 -15.12 -15.61 -13.08
N ALA A 317 -15.44 -15.77 -11.80
CA ALA A 317 -15.93 -14.67 -10.96
C ALA A 317 -14.85 -13.61 -10.76
N ALA A 318 -13.61 -14.04 -10.53
CA ALA A 318 -12.46 -13.14 -10.37
C ALA A 318 -12.25 -12.28 -11.62
N SER A 319 -12.21 -12.88 -12.81
CA SER A 319 -12.03 -12.16 -14.08
C SER A 319 -13.16 -11.16 -14.35
N THR A 320 -14.40 -11.52 -14.04
CA THR A 320 -15.55 -10.61 -14.16
C THR A 320 -15.40 -9.40 -13.25
N LEU A 321 -15.00 -9.61 -11.99
CA LEU A 321 -14.79 -8.52 -11.04
C LEU A 321 -13.63 -7.60 -11.46
N TRP A 322 -12.54 -8.15 -11.96
CA TRP A 322 -11.43 -7.36 -12.48
C TRP A 322 -11.80 -6.58 -13.74
N LYS A 323 -12.61 -7.15 -14.66
CA LYS A 323 -13.17 -6.41 -15.80
C LYS A 323 -14.04 -5.26 -15.35
N LEU A 324 -14.93 -5.48 -14.37
CA LEU A 324 -15.74 -4.41 -13.80
C LEU A 324 -14.88 -3.32 -13.12
N ALA A 325 -13.78 -3.71 -12.46
CA ALA A 325 -12.82 -2.76 -11.89
C ALA A 325 -12.08 -1.97 -12.97
N GLY A 326 -11.85 -2.55 -14.14
CA GLY A 326 -11.20 -1.93 -15.29
C GLY A 326 -12.05 -0.90 -16.03
N LEU A 327 -13.38 -1.08 -16.07
CA LEU A 327 -14.28 -0.19 -16.82
C LEU A 327 -14.06 1.32 -16.60
N PRO A 328 -13.86 1.81 -15.35
CA PRO A 328 -13.62 3.23 -15.15
C PRO A 328 -12.25 3.73 -15.61
N ILE A 329 -11.33 2.81 -15.93
CA ILE A 329 -9.96 3.13 -16.35
C ILE A 329 -9.88 3.24 -17.86
N ASP A 330 -10.74 2.53 -18.55
CA ASP A 330 -10.82 2.50 -20.02
C ASP A 330 -11.59 3.70 -20.61
N TRP A 331 -12.21 4.53 -19.77
CA TRP A 331 -12.90 5.78 -20.10
C TRP A 331 -11.97 6.99 -19.93
#